data_dd26a2802260622860cdc11fa1705ddc
#
_entry.id   dd26a2802260622860cdc11fa1705ddc
#
_cell.length_a   1.000
_cell.length_b   1.000
_cell.length_c   1.000
_cell.angle_alpha   90.00
_cell.angle_beta   90.00
_cell.angle_gamma   90.00
#
_symmetry.space_group_name_H-M   'P 1'
#
loop_
_entity.id
_entity.type
_entity.pdbx_description
1 polymer ?
#
loop_
_entity_poly.entity_id
_entity_poly.type
_entity_poly.pdbx_seq_one_letter_code
_entity_poly.pdbx_strand_id
1 'polypeptide(L)'
;MRIAGMIKRVLREMLRDKRTIALMFIAPLFILTLIYFLFQSNGTATATLAVRGVDSTLVSAVDTDHVTIKHDTSKQPADKVIRKHDYAGMLIQKGDKLTLTLANSDQTKSAVLKQSLQAAQIKLKTKAAASAIKREAAAIKKLQQALAAATRNPAVAAQTPAQP
;
A
#
# COMPACT_ATOMS: atom_id res chain seq x y z
N MET A 1 -28.36 -41.33 38.43
CA MET A 1 -28.48 -40.13 39.29
C MET A 1 -27.24 -39.78 40.14
N ARG A 2 -26.18 -40.62 40.15
CA ARG A 2 -24.94 -40.32 40.92
C ARG A 2 -24.05 -39.24 40.30
N ILE A 3 -24.04 -39.12 38.97
CA ILE A 3 -23.20 -38.16 38.22
C ILE A 3 -23.65 -36.71 38.48
N ALA A 4 -24.95 -36.44 38.50
CA ALA A 4 -25.49 -35.10 38.76
C ALA A 4 -25.15 -34.58 40.15
N GLY A 5 -25.09 -35.49 41.17
CA GLY A 5 -24.66 -35.16 42.53
C GLY A 5 -23.17 -34.76 42.59
N MET A 6 -22.32 -35.47 41.82
CA MET A 6 -20.90 -35.19 41.76
C MET A 6 -20.64 -33.83 41.07
N ILE A 7 -21.29 -33.57 39.95
CA ILE A 7 -21.18 -32.29 39.23
C ILE A 7 -21.60 -31.13 40.14
N LYS A 8 -22.74 -31.26 40.82
CA LYS A 8 -23.24 -30.23 41.75
C LYS A 8 -22.28 -29.98 42.93
N ARG A 9 -21.61 -31.01 43.40
CA ARG A 9 -20.61 -30.88 44.48
C ARG A 9 -19.37 -30.15 43.99
N VAL A 10 -18.82 -30.56 42.85
CA VAL A 10 -17.65 -29.92 42.23
C VAL A 10 -17.94 -28.46 41.88
N LEU A 11 -19.12 -28.17 41.29
CA LEU A 11 -19.52 -26.81 40.99
C LEU A 11 -19.63 -25.94 42.25
N ARG A 12 -20.17 -26.47 43.33
CA ARG A 12 -20.31 -25.74 44.59
C ARG A 12 -18.95 -25.50 45.27
N GLU A 13 -18.02 -26.43 45.12
CA GLU A 13 -16.64 -26.29 45.60
C GLU A 13 -15.88 -25.25 44.81
N MET A 14 -16.01 -25.25 43.49
CA MET A 14 -15.47 -24.21 42.60
C MET A 14 -16.07 -22.83 42.93
N LEU A 15 -17.39 -22.70 43.07
CA LEU A 15 -18.05 -21.44 43.39
C LEU A 15 -17.69 -20.89 44.78
N ARG A 16 -17.19 -21.73 45.67
CA ARG A 16 -16.70 -21.32 47.00
C ARG A 16 -15.33 -20.65 46.94
N ASP A 17 -14.50 -21.04 45.97
CA ASP A 17 -13.20 -20.43 45.75
C ASP A 17 -13.27 -19.29 44.68
N LYS A 18 -13.84 -18.17 45.12
CA LYS A 18 -14.03 -16.98 44.30
C LYS A 18 -12.73 -16.44 43.72
N ARG A 19 -11.58 -16.68 44.39
CA ARG A 19 -10.27 -16.20 43.90
C ARG A 19 -9.81 -17.00 42.71
N THR A 20 -9.92 -18.31 42.72
CA THR A 20 -9.51 -19.16 41.58
C THR A 20 -10.40 -18.94 40.37
N ILE A 21 -11.72 -18.80 40.58
CA ILE A 21 -12.62 -18.44 39.46
C ILE A 21 -12.30 -17.06 38.90
N ALA A 22 -12.11 -16.06 39.75
CA ALA A 22 -11.76 -14.72 39.30
C ALA A 22 -10.46 -14.73 38.49
N LEU A 23 -9.43 -15.44 38.98
CA LEU A 23 -8.16 -15.54 38.25
C LEU A 23 -8.30 -16.25 36.89
N MET A 24 -9.13 -17.34 36.86
CA MET A 24 -9.34 -18.12 35.64
C MET A 24 -10.03 -17.31 34.51
N PHE A 25 -10.91 -16.38 34.89
CA PHE A 25 -11.60 -15.51 33.91
C PHE A 25 -10.90 -14.16 33.68
N ILE A 26 -10.39 -13.56 34.75
CA ILE A 26 -9.78 -12.23 34.68
C ILE A 26 -8.42 -12.30 33.97
N ALA A 27 -7.62 -13.33 34.20
CA ALA A 27 -6.30 -13.46 33.59
C ALA A 27 -6.37 -13.51 32.04
N PRO A 28 -7.16 -14.39 31.39
CA PRO A 28 -7.26 -14.36 29.93
C PRO A 28 -7.92 -13.09 29.40
N LEU A 29 -8.92 -12.54 30.12
CA LEU A 29 -9.54 -11.27 29.74
C LEU A 29 -8.54 -10.11 29.80
N PHE A 30 -7.71 -10.08 30.83
CA PHE A 30 -6.66 -9.09 30.99
C PHE A 30 -5.60 -9.20 29.88
N ILE A 31 -5.17 -10.42 29.54
CA ILE A 31 -4.24 -10.68 28.44
C ILE A 31 -4.84 -10.22 27.11
N LEU A 32 -6.10 -10.57 26.82
CA LEU A 32 -6.78 -10.13 25.59
C LEU A 32 -6.92 -8.61 25.54
N THR A 33 -7.26 -7.97 26.66
CA THR A 33 -7.36 -6.52 26.76
C THR A 33 -5.99 -5.85 26.53
N LEU A 34 -4.93 -6.43 27.10
CA LEU A 34 -3.56 -5.93 26.95
C LEU A 34 -3.08 -6.09 25.50
N ILE A 35 -3.35 -7.23 24.88
CA ILE A 35 -3.09 -7.47 23.46
C ILE A 35 -3.87 -6.49 22.59
N TYR A 36 -5.17 -6.32 22.84
CA TYR A 36 -6.01 -5.36 22.12
C TYR A 36 -5.46 -3.95 22.23
N PHE A 37 -5.08 -3.51 23.43
CA PHE A 37 -4.50 -2.18 23.67
C PHE A 37 -3.15 -2.02 22.99
N LEU A 38 -2.31 -3.06 22.99
CA LEU A 38 -1.02 -3.07 22.32
C LEU A 38 -1.17 -2.95 20.80
N PHE A 39 -2.12 -3.68 20.21
CA PHE A 39 -2.41 -3.58 18.77
C PHE A 39 -3.13 -2.29 18.39
N GLN A 40 -3.96 -1.75 19.26
CA GLN A 40 -4.62 -0.46 19.04
C GLN A 40 -3.64 0.71 19.21
N SER A 41 -2.68 0.61 20.12
CA SER A 41 -1.61 1.59 20.29
C SER A 41 -0.61 1.59 19.12
N ASN A 42 -0.49 0.48 18.39
CA ASN A 42 0.18 0.40 17.09
C ASN A 42 -0.72 0.94 15.96
N GLY A 43 -1.75 1.74 16.29
CA GLY A 43 -2.60 2.42 15.35
C GLY A 43 -1.79 3.11 14.29
N THR A 44 -1.97 2.65 13.07
CA THR A 44 -1.50 3.19 11.79
C THR A 44 -0.29 4.13 11.97
N ALA A 45 0.90 3.53 12.02
CA ALA A 45 2.14 4.32 12.07
C ALA A 45 2.14 5.24 10.85
N THR A 46 1.72 6.48 11.04
CA THR A 46 1.79 7.51 10.02
C THR A 46 3.24 7.93 9.89
N ALA A 47 3.79 7.72 8.72
CA ALA A 47 5.15 8.12 8.41
C ALA A 47 5.12 9.45 7.64
N THR A 48 5.85 10.46 8.10
CA THR A 48 5.99 11.71 7.35
C THR A 48 7.16 11.59 6.39
N LEU A 49 6.89 11.73 5.09
CA LEU A 49 7.86 11.71 4.01
C LEU A 49 8.09 13.13 3.48
N ALA A 50 9.32 13.62 3.56
CA ALA A 50 9.70 14.85 2.85
C ALA A 50 9.99 14.53 1.37
N VAL A 51 9.52 15.37 0.45
CA VAL A 51 9.76 15.21 -0.98
C VAL A 51 10.41 16.46 -1.58
N ARG A 52 11.41 16.26 -2.45
CA ARG A 52 12.10 17.35 -3.13
C ARG A 52 12.30 17.03 -4.61
N GLY A 53 11.71 17.87 -5.47
CA GLY A 53 11.82 17.72 -6.92
C GLY A 53 11.17 16.44 -7.47
N VAL A 54 10.24 15.85 -6.73
CA VAL A 54 9.56 14.60 -7.09
C VAL A 54 8.33 14.93 -7.94
N ASP A 55 8.11 14.12 -8.98
CA ASP A 55 6.95 14.24 -9.86
C ASP A 55 5.64 14.11 -9.07
N SER A 56 4.66 14.98 -9.38
CA SER A 56 3.36 15.01 -8.72
C SER A 56 2.59 13.68 -8.86
N THR A 57 2.81 12.96 -9.95
CA THR A 57 2.19 11.65 -10.19
C THR A 57 2.71 10.60 -9.19
N LEU A 58 4.00 10.63 -8.90
CA LEU A 58 4.61 9.74 -7.90
C LEU A 58 4.19 10.17 -6.50
N VAL A 59 4.18 11.47 -6.20
CA VAL A 59 3.73 12.03 -4.93
C VAL A 59 2.30 11.57 -4.61
N SER A 60 1.36 11.73 -5.54
CA SER A 60 -0.04 11.31 -5.36
C SER A 60 -0.23 9.79 -5.29
N ALA A 61 0.71 9.01 -5.83
CA ALA A 61 0.67 7.57 -5.71
C ALA A 61 1.15 7.06 -4.35
N VAL A 62 2.06 7.80 -3.69
CA VAL A 62 2.61 7.49 -2.36
C VAL A 62 1.76 8.07 -1.24
N ASP A 63 1.01 9.15 -1.53
CA ASP A 63 0.11 9.78 -0.56
C ASP A 63 -1.04 8.82 -0.22
N THR A 64 -1.00 8.29 0.98
CA THR A 64 -1.96 7.32 1.51
C THR A 64 -2.29 7.67 2.96
N ASP A 65 -3.30 7.04 3.53
CA ASP A 65 -3.69 7.25 4.95
C ASP A 65 -2.55 6.99 5.94
N HIS A 66 -1.49 6.30 5.50
CA HIS A 66 -0.33 5.94 6.33
C HIS A 66 0.91 6.79 6.07
N VAL A 67 0.91 7.63 5.03
CA VAL A 67 2.06 8.45 4.66
C VAL A 67 1.62 9.89 4.44
N THR A 68 2.10 10.78 5.29
CA THR A 68 1.90 12.23 5.12
C THR A 68 3.06 12.81 4.33
N ILE A 69 2.78 13.50 3.23
CA ILE A 69 3.80 14.11 2.39
C ILE A 69 4.01 15.58 2.78
N LYS A 70 5.28 15.96 2.92
CA LYS A 70 5.72 17.34 3.11
C LYS A 70 6.68 17.74 1.99
N HIS A 71 6.38 18.82 1.31
CA HIS A 71 7.27 19.38 0.28
C HIS A 71 8.40 20.15 0.95
N ASP A 72 9.65 19.81 0.61
CA ASP A 72 10.84 20.51 1.07
C ASP A 72 11.50 21.22 -0.12
N THR A 73 11.70 22.53 0.03
CA THR A 73 12.37 23.39 -0.93
C THR A 73 13.78 23.80 -0.47
N SER A 74 14.20 23.36 0.71
CA SER A 74 15.50 23.70 1.24
C SER A 74 16.62 23.04 0.43
N LYS A 75 17.78 23.68 0.35
CA LYS A 75 18.99 23.10 -0.27
C LYS A 75 19.83 22.28 0.74
N GLN A 76 19.30 22.04 1.94
CA GLN A 76 20.03 21.32 2.98
C GLN A 76 20.15 19.82 2.66
N PRO A 77 21.21 19.15 3.18
CA PRO A 77 21.32 17.69 3.09
C PRO A 77 20.11 16.99 3.69
N ALA A 78 19.71 15.86 3.09
CA ALA A 78 18.53 15.10 3.52
C ALA A 78 18.57 14.74 5.02
N ASP A 79 19.72 14.30 5.53
CA ASP A 79 19.88 13.91 6.94
C ASP A 79 19.60 15.06 7.92
N LYS A 80 19.99 16.29 7.57
CA LYS A 80 19.71 17.46 8.40
C LYS A 80 18.23 17.80 8.43
N VAL A 81 17.55 17.72 7.28
CA VAL A 81 16.11 17.99 7.16
C VAL A 81 15.31 16.94 7.93
N ILE A 82 15.65 15.67 7.76
CA ILE A 82 15.03 14.54 8.46
C ILE A 82 15.13 14.72 9.98
N ARG A 83 16.33 14.98 10.50
CA ARG A 83 16.55 15.15 11.95
C ARG A 83 15.89 16.40 12.50
N LYS A 84 15.90 17.51 11.77
CA LYS A 84 15.32 18.77 12.21
C LYS A 84 13.80 18.72 12.37
N HIS A 85 13.13 17.98 11.51
CA HIS A 85 11.67 17.94 11.44
C HIS A 85 11.09 16.60 11.87
N ASP A 86 11.91 15.68 12.36
CA ASP A 86 11.52 14.30 12.76
C ASP A 86 10.75 13.56 11.65
N TYR A 87 11.21 13.75 10.40
CA TYR A 87 10.62 13.04 9.28
C TYR A 87 11.09 11.58 9.27
N ALA A 88 10.22 10.66 8.83
CA ALA A 88 10.56 9.25 8.69
C ALA A 88 11.52 8.98 7.52
N GLY A 89 11.53 9.89 6.54
CA GLY A 89 12.45 9.83 5.41
C GLY A 89 12.29 11.01 4.47
N MET A 90 13.18 11.08 3.50
CA MET A 90 13.18 12.08 2.44
C MET A 90 13.40 11.44 1.09
N LEU A 91 12.54 11.77 0.13
CA LEU A 91 12.62 11.35 -1.26
C LEU A 91 13.07 12.54 -2.12
N ILE A 92 14.18 12.36 -2.83
CA ILE A 92 14.74 13.37 -3.72
C ILE A 92 14.78 12.80 -5.13
N GLN A 93 14.25 13.54 -6.09
CA GLN A 93 14.38 13.22 -7.50
C GLN A 93 15.36 14.19 -8.16
N LYS A 94 16.35 13.62 -8.84
CA LYS A 94 17.29 14.37 -9.70
C LYS A 94 17.26 13.73 -11.10
N GLY A 95 16.53 14.37 -12.02
CA GLY A 95 16.28 13.81 -13.33
C GLY A 95 15.53 12.47 -13.20
N ASP A 96 16.14 11.40 -13.68
CA ASP A 96 15.55 10.06 -13.68
C ASP A 96 15.88 9.22 -12.42
N LYS A 97 16.75 9.75 -11.54
CA LYS A 97 17.18 9.06 -10.32
C LYS A 97 16.35 9.50 -9.12
N LEU A 98 15.77 8.49 -8.44
CA LEU A 98 15.10 8.64 -7.16
C LEU A 98 16.02 8.18 -6.04
N THR A 99 16.24 9.03 -5.05
CA THR A 99 17.04 8.71 -3.86
C THR A 99 16.14 8.82 -2.64
N LEU A 100 15.99 7.72 -1.92
CA LEU A 100 15.27 7.67 -0.64
C LEU A 100 16.28 7.62 0.50
N THR A 101 16.25 8.62 1.36
CA THR A 101 16.99 8.63 2.63
C THR A 101 15.99 8.38 3.75
N LEU A 102 16.22 7.36 4.58
CA LEU A 102 15.35 7.01 5.70
C LEU A 102 15.94 7.50 7.00
N ALA A 103 15.06 7.94 7.92
CA ALA A 103 15.44 8.13 9.31
C ALA A 103 15.66 6.76 9.95
N ASN A 104 16.85 6.51 10.51
CA ASN A 104 17.17 5.23 11.16
C ASN A 104 16.61 5.13 12.59
N SER A 105 15.79 6.09 12.99
CA SER A 105 15.26 6.21 14.37
C SER A 105 14.05 5.29 14.62
N ASP A 106 13.28 4.93 13.57
CA ASP A 106 12.06 4.14 13.70
C ASP A 106 11.94 3.16 12.53
N GLN A 107 12.14 1.88 12.84
CA GLN A 107 12.04 0.82 11.82
C GLN A 107 10.63 0.64 11.28
N THR A 108 9.60 0.88 12.12
CA THR A 108 8.20 0.74 11.71
C THR A 108 7.83 1.79 10.67
N LYS A 109 8.15 3.06 10.93
CA LYS A 109 7.95 4.15 9.98
C LYS A 109 8.73 3.95 8.69
N SER A 110 9.96 3.45 8.79
CA SER A 110 10.79 3.12 7.63
C SER A 110 10.22 1.98 6.80
N ALA A 111 9.63 0.95 7.42
CA ALA A 111 8.96 -0.15 6.74
C ALA A 111 7.71 0.34 6.00
N VAL A 112 6.87 1.17 6.65
CA VAL A 112 5.69 1.78 6.03
C VAL A 112 6.08 2.58 4.79
N LEU A 113 7.12 3.41 4.85
CA LEU A 113 7.60 4.18 3.70
C LEU A 113 8.07 3.30 2.55
N LYS A 114 8.85 2.25 2.84
CA LYS A 114 9.30 1.30 1.83
C LYS A 114 8.12 0.61 1.14
N GLN A 115 7.16 0.13 1.93
CA GLN A 115 5.97 -0.54 1.43
C GLN A 115 5.11 0.40 0.58
N SER A 116 4.85 1.62 1.04
CA SER A 116 4.08 2.62 0.30
C SER A 116 4.76 3.01 -1.02
N LEU A 117 6.09 3.15 -1.01
CA LEU A 117 6.85 3.46 -2.22
C LEU A 117 6.83 2.30 -3.23
N GLN A 118 6.95 1.06 -2.76
CA GLN A 118 6.82 -0.13 -3.61
C GLN A 118 5.41 -0.23 -4.21
N ALA A 119 4.37 -0.03 -3.41
CA ALA A 119 2.98 -0.03 -3.86
C ALA A 119 2.73 1.07 -4.92
N ALA A 120 3.28 2.27 -4.70
CA ALA A 120 3.20 3.38 -5.65
C ALA A 120 3.88 3.03 -6.98
N GLN A 121 5.06 2.43 -6.96
CA GLN A 121 5.76 1.99 -8.18
C GLN A 121 4.96 0.95 -8.95
N ILE A 122 4.37 -0.05 -8.26
CA ILE A 122 3.51 -1.06 -8.89
C ILE A 122 2.30 -0.37 -9.52
N LYS A 123 1.62 0.50 -8.77
CA LYS A 123 0.44 1.25 -9.24
C LYS A 123 0.74 2.07 -10.50
N LEU A 124 1.89 2.76 -10.54
CA LEU A 124 2.32 3.54 -11.70
C LEU A 124 2.65 2.65 -12.90
N LYS A 125 3.38 1.55 -12.71
CA LYS A 125 3.68 0.58 -13.77
C LYS A 125 2.41 -0.03 -14.34
N THR A 126 1.47 -0.43 -13.50
CA THR A 126 0.18 -1.00 -13.91
C THR A 126 -0.66 0.02 -14.70
N LYS A 127 -0.69 1.28 -14.23
CA LYS A 127 -1.38 2.36 -14.93
C LYS A 127 -0.74 2.66 -16.29
N ALA A 128 0.59 2.67 -16.36
CA ALA A 128 1.31 2.85 -17.62
C ALA A 128 1.04 1.70 -18.60
N ALA A 129 1.09 0.45 -18.14
CA ALA A 129 0.77 -0.72 -18.94
C ALA A 129 -0.69 -0.68 -19.46
N ALA A 130 -1.66 -0.35 -18.59
CA ALA A 130 -3.06 -0.22 -18.98
C ALA A 130 -3.27 0.87 -20.03
N SER A 131 -2.55 1.98 -19.92
CA SER A 131 -2.63 3.07 -20.92
C SER A 131 -2.00 2.68 -22.27
N ALA A 132 -0.92 1.90 -22.25
CA ALA A 132 -0.28 1.36 -23.45
C ALA A 132 -1.24 0.38 -24.17
N ILE A 133 -1.83 -0.56 -23.44
CA ILE A 133 -2.82 -1.50 -23.99
C ILE A 133 -4.01 -0.77 -24.62
N LYS A 134 -4.52 0.28 -23.96
CA LYS A 134 -5.61 1.10 -24.53
C LYS A 134 -5.22 1.78 -25.84
N ARG A 135 -3.98 2.29 -25.94
CA ARG A 135 -3.47 2.93 -27.17
C ARG A 135 -3.32 1.93 -28.28
N GLU A 136 -2.80 0.74 -28.00
CA GLU A 136 -2.66 -0.33 -28.98
C GLU A 136 -4.03 -0.83 -29.47
N ALA A 137 -4.98 -1.06 -28.55
CA ALA A 137 -6.34 -1.44 -28.91
C ALA A 137 -7.04 -0.38 -29.80
N ALA A 138 -6.82 0.91 -29.53
CA ALA A 138 -7.35 1.98 -30.36
C ALA A 138 -6.68 2.01 -31.75
N ALA A 139 -5.38 1.73 -31.83
CA ALA A 139 -4.65 1.63 -33.09
C ALA A 139 -5.15 0.43 -33.93
N ILE A 140 -5.32 -0.72 -33.32
CA ILE A 140 -5.87 -1.94 -33.97
C ILE A 140 -7.27 -1.64 -34.51
N LYS A 141 -8.13 -0.99 -33.72
CA LYS A 141 -9.50 -0.63 -34.16
C LYS A 141 -9.48 0.32 -35.36
N LYS A 142 -8.57 1.30 -35.39
CA LYS A 142 -8.39 2.21 -36.55
C LYS A 142 -7.92 1.45 -37.77
N LEU A 143 -6.95 0.53 -37.62
CA LEU A 143 -6.48 -0.30 -38.74
C LEU A 143 -7.59 -1.20 -39.29
N GLN A 144 -8.39 -1.81 -38.44
CA GLN A 144 -9.53 -2.64 -38.85
C GLN A 144 -10.57 -1.81 -39.63
N GLN A 145 -10.85 -0.58 -39.16
CA GLN A 145 -11.76 0.33 -39.86
C GLN A 145 -11.20 0.77 -41.23
N ALA A 146 -9.90 1.07 -41.30
CA ALA A 146 -9.24 1.41 -42.55
C ALA A 146 -9.25 0.24 -43.56
N LEU A 147 -8.99 -0.99 -43.07
CA LEU A 147 -9.05 -2.19 -43.90
C LEU A 147 -10.46 -2.44 -44.40
N ALA A 148 -11.48 -2.32 -43.53
CA ALA A 148 -12.87 -2.46 -43.93
C ALA A 148 -13.33 -1.40 -44.93
N ALA A 149 -12.80 -0.20 -44.86
CA ALA A 149 -13.06 0.86 -45.83
C ALA A 149 -12.37 0.58 -47.17
N ALA A 150 -11.12 0.10 -47.14
CA ALA A 150 -10.39 -0.29 -48.35
C ALA A 150 -11.04 -1.46 -49.11
N THR A 151 -11.57 -2.46 -48.38
CA THR A 151 -12.26 -3.60 -48.99
C THR A 151 -13.65 -3.24 -49.53
N ARG A 152 -14.25 -2.14 -49.07
CA ARG A 152 -15.54 -1.64 -49.60
C ARG A 152 -15.39 -0.78 -50.86
N ASN A 153 -14.17 -0.38 -51.24
CA ASN A 153 -13.94 0.43 -52.43
C ASN A 153 -13.50 -0.47 -53.59
N PRO A 154 -14.37 -0.79 -54.57
CA PRO A 154 -14.08 -1.74 -55.66
C PRO A 154 -13.01 -1.25 -56.61
N ALA A 155 -12.60 0.04 -56.54
CA ALA A 155 -11.57 0.63 -57.39
C ALA A 155 -10.13 0.14 -57.06
N VAL A 156 -9.88 -0.45 -55.94
CA VAL A 156 -8.55 -0.97 -55.56
C VAL A 156 -8.33 -2.43 -55.99
N ALA A 157 -9.41 -3.17 -56.30
CA ALA A 157 -9.32 -4.55 -56.72
C ALA A 157 -8.91 -4.71 -58.21
N ALA A 158 -8.88 -3.61 -58.98
CA ALA A 158 -8.60 -3.64 -60.42
C ALA A 158 -7.10 -3.35 -60.78
N GLN A 159 -6.21 -3.24 -59.81
CA GLN A 159 -4.78 -2.99 -60.06
C GLN A 159 -3.90 -4.18 -59.65
N THR A 160 -4.29 -5.39 -59.99
CA THR A 160 -3.35 -6.49 -60.07
C THR A 160 -2.73 -6.47 -61.46
N PRO A 161 -1.44 -6.16 -61.62
CA PRO A 161 -0.78 -6.28 -62.92
C PRO A 161 -0.77 -7.80 -63.26
N ALA A 162 -1.42 -8.14 -64.35
CA ALA A 162 -1.22 -9.44 -65.00
C ALA A 162 0.25 -9.55 -65.36
N GLN A 163 0.96 -10.43 -64.72
CA GLN A 163 2.30 -10.82 -65.15
C GLN A 163 2.21 -11.77 -66.35
N PRO A 164 3.08 -11.62 -67.32
CA PRO A 164 3.17 -12.47 -68.50
C PRO A 164 3.72 -13.87 -68.20
#